data_b73975669be86e896579e0981dd32883
#
_entry.id   b73975669be86e896579e0981dd32883
#
_cell.length_a   1.000
_cell.length_b   1.000
_cell.length_c   1.000
_cell.angle_alpha   90.00
_cell.angle_beta   90.00
_cell.angle_gamma   90.00
#
_symmetry.space_group_name_H-M   'P 1'
#
loop_
_entity.id
_entity.type
_entity.pdbx_description
1 polymer ?
#
loop_
_entity_poly.entity_id
_entity_poly.type
_entity_poly.pdbx_seq_one_letter_code
_entity_poly.pdbx_strand_id
1 'polypeptide(L)'
;MKSSPVASLFRAGYAELGRIRKAQAGPGVAQSRPGTEGDMATKDSGRETMAVQRALMENLERSLRKATINQHNKLERALSFLATTGNTTPFIGLFGTVWGIMESFRNIGLKGSANLAVVAPGISEALIATAAGLAAAIPAVVAYNYFSQRTASLNSEMDIFTTDFLTMVGRRAFVN
;
A
#
# COMPACT_ATOMS: atom_id res chain seq x y z
N MET A 1 -17.32 8.09 0.99
CA MET A 1 -17.10 6.71 1.47
C MET A 1 -15.86 6.13 0.77
N LYS A 2 -14.76 5.97 1.49
CA LYS A 2 -13.56 5.33 0.93
C LYS A 2 -13.89 3.86 0.66
N SER A 3 -13.82 3.44 -0.59
CA SER A 3 -14.06 2.05 -0.99
C SER A 3 -13.03 1.14 -0.30
N SER A 4 -13.50 0.02 0.26
CA SER A 4 -12.64 -1.04 0.80
C SER A 4 -11.56 -1.43 -0.22
N PRO A 5 -10.32 -1.74 0.20
CA PRO A 5 -9.27 -2.22 -0.70
C PRO A 5 -9.72 -3.41 -1.56
N VAL A 6 -10.42 -4.37 -0.98
CA VAL A 6 -11.01 -5.53 -1.68
C VAL A 6 -12.04 -5.09 -2.74
N ALA A 7 -12.89 -4.10 -2.43
CA ALA A 7 -13.84 -3.56 -3.40
C ALA A 7 -13.15 -2.85 -4.58
N SER A 8 -11.95 -2.32 -4.38
CA SER A 8 -11.14 -1.74 -5.46
C SER A 8 -10.58 -2.81 -6.38
N LEU A 9 -10.15 -3.95 -5.83
CA LEU A 9 -9.70 -5.11 -6.58
C LEU A 9 -10.85 -5.72 -7.39
N PHE A 10 -12.03 -5.88 -6.77
CA PHE A 10 -13.22 -6.38 -7.46
C PHE A 10 -13.58 -5.50 -8.67
N ARG A 11 -13.57 -4.18 -8.50
CA ARG A 11 -13.83 -3.25 -9.63
C ARG A 11 -12.77 -3.36 -10.72
N ALA A 12 -11.50 -3.51 -10.37
CA ALA A 12 -10.42 -3.67 -11.35
C ALA A 12 -10.58 -4.99 -12.13
N GLY A 13 -10.82 -6.10 -11.44
CA GLY A 13 -11.06 -7.41 -12.07
C GLY A 13 -12.32 -7.42 -12.95
N TYR A 14 -13.43 -6.84 -12.47
CA TYR A 14 -14.67 -6.77 -13.23
C TYR A 14 -14.56 -5.86 -14.47
N ALA A 15 -13.85 -4.74 -14.35
CA ALA A 15 -13.60 -3.85 -15.50
C ALA A 15 -12.76 -4.54 -16.57
N GLU A 16 -11.75 -5.34 -16.18
CA GLU A 16 -10.91 -6.08 -17.12
C GLU A 16 -11.67 -7.23 -17.79
N LEU A 17 -12.49 -7.97 -17.02
CA LEU A 17 -13.41 -8.96 -17.60
C LEU A 17 -14.37 -8.33 -18.61
N GLY A 18 -14.88 -7.14 -18.34
CA GLY A 18 -15.73 -6.38 -19.29
C GLY A 18 -15.00 -6.01 -20.58
N ARG A 19 -13.72 -5.63 -20.50
CA ARG A 19 -12.87 -5.36 -21.66
C ARG A 19 -12.61 -6.61 -22.49
N ILE A 20 -12.27 -7.71 -21.82
CA ILE A 20 -12.04 -9.01 -22.44
C ILE A 20 -13.29 -9.47 -23.18
N ARG A 21 -14.46 -9.44 -22.55
CA ARG A 21 -15.74 -9.82 -23.15
C ARG A 21 -16.10 -8.94 -24.35
N LYS A 22 -15.79 -7.65 -24.29
CA LYS A 22 -16.04 -6.70 -25.38
C LYS A 22 -15.08 -6.93 -26.55
N ALA A 23 -13.84 -7.34 -26.31
CA ALA A 23 -12.86 -7.71 -27.32
C ALA A 23 -13.25 -9.02 -28.04
N GLN A 24 -13.85 -9.98 -27.33
CA GLN A 24 -14.38 -11.22 -27.92
C GLN A 24 -15.68 -11.01 -28.69
N ALA A 25 -16.47 -10.00 -28.37
CA ALA A 25 -17.74 -9.66 -29.06
C ALA A 25 -17.56 -8.70 -30.24
N GLY A 26 -16.34 -8.26 -30.57
CA GLY A 26 -16.04 -7.40 -31.71
C GLY A 26 -16.24 -8.14 -33.05
N PRO A 27 -16.63 -7.45 -34.14
CA PRO A 27 -17.05 -8.06 -35.40
C PRO A 27 -15.88 -8.55 -36.28
N GLY A 28 -14.93 -9.28 -35.68
CA GLY A 28 -13.71 -9.75 -36.38
C GLY A 28 -13.56 -11.28 -36.46
N VAL A 29 -14.44 -12.07 -35.86
CA VAL A 29 -14.36 -13.54 -35.86
C VAL A 29 -15.63 -14.17 -36.42
N ALA A 30 -16.27 -13.54 -37.40
CA ALA A 30 -17.37 -14.17 -38.13
C ALA A 30 -17.03 -14.22 -39.61
N GLN A 31 -17.02 -15.44 -40.13
CA GLN A 31 -16.99 -15.84 -41.55
C GLN A 31 -15.60 -16.20 -42.11
N SER A 32 -15.12 -17.37 -41.73
CA SER A 32 -14.45 -18.24 -42.72
C SER A 32 -15.50 -19.11 -43.37
N ARG A 33 -15.60 -18.98 -44.70
CA ARG A 33 -16.47 -19.73 -45.59
C ARG A 33 -16.30 -21.24 -45.42
N PRO A 34 -17.35 -22.05 -45.57
CA PRO A 34 -17.22 -23.50 -45.63
C PRO A 34 -16.68 -23.88 -47.03
N GLY A 35 -15.43 -24.28 -47.05
CA GLY A 35 -14.79 -24.82 -48.24
C GLY A 35 -13.70 -25.80 -47.81
N THR A 36 -14.05 -27.09 -47.87
CA THR A 36 -13.28 -28.29 -48.15
C THR A 36 -11.80 -28.26 -47.70
N GLU A 37 -11.52 -29.09 -46.75
CA GLU A 37 -10.38 -29.99 -46.56
C GLU A 37 -10.07 -30.23 -45.09
N GLY A 38 -10.02 -31.49 -44.80
CA GLY A 38 -10.17 -32.11 -43.55
C GLY A 38 -9.02 -31.99 -42.55
N ASP A 39 -9.37 -32.35 -41.36
CA ASP A 39 -8.64 -32.92 -40.22
C ASP A 39 -7.37 -32.22 -39.66
N MET A 40 -6.74 -31.30 -40.33
CA MET A 40 -5.62 -30.50 -39.79
C MET A 40 -6.03 -29.14 -39.24
N ALA A 41 -7.12 -28.56 -39.68
CA ALA A 41 -7.61 -27.24 -39.29
C ALA A 41 -8.24 -27.18 -37.88
N THR A 42 -8.77 -28.30 -37.40
CA THR A 42 -9.37 -28.40 -36.06
C THR A 42 -8.35 -28.41 -34.91
N LYS A 43 -7.14 -28.92 -35.14
CA LYS A 43 -6.07 -28.91 -34.14
C LYS A 43 -5.43 -27.53 -33.95
N ASP A 44 -5.39 -26.72 -35.00
CA ASP A 44 -4.78 -25.39 -34.98
C ASP A 44 -5.71 -24.37 -34.33
N SER A 45 -7.00 -24.43 -34.62
CA SER A 45 -8.04 -23.60 -33.99
C SER A 45 -8.15 -23.82 -32.46
N GLY A 46 -7.97 -25.06 -31.99
CA GLY A 46 -7.92 -25.37 -30.56
C GLY A 46 -6.67 -24.82 -29.83
N ARG A 47 -5.53 -24.78 -30.54
CA ARG A 47 -4.30 -24.19 -30.01
C ARG A 47 -4.36 -22.68 -29.94
N GLU A 48 -4.92 -22.02 -30.93
CA GLU A 48 -5.13 -20.57 -30.94
C GLU A 48 -6.11 -20.13 -29.85
N THR A 49 -7.23 -20.83 -29.66
CA THR A 49 -8.16 -20.54 -28.57
C THR A 49 -7.53 -20.71 -27.19
N MET A 50 -6.73 -21.75 -26.96
CA MET A 50 -6.01 -21.94 -25.71
C MET A 50 -4.94 -20.86 -25.50
N ALA A 51 -4.23 -20.43 -26.54
CA ALA A 51 -3.23 -19.39 -26.46
C ALA A 51 -3.88 -18.02 -26.09
N VAL A 52 -5.00 -17.70 -26.71
CA VAL A 52 -5.78 -16.49 -26.40
C VAL A 52 -6.31 -16.54 -24.98
N GLN A 53 -6.86 -17.66 -24.52
CA GLN A 53 -7.32 -17.82 -23.15
C GLN A 53 -6.19 -17.66 -22.12
N ARG A 54 -5.01 -18.23 -22.38
CA ARG A 54 -3.83 -18.03 -21.51
C ARG A 54 -3.42 -16.57 -21.45
N ALA A 55 -3.34 -15.89 -22.58
CA ALA A 55 -3.01 -14.46 -22.64
C ALA A 55 -4.02 -13.60 -21.90
N LEU A 56 -5.30 -13.92 -21.96
CA LEU A 56 -6.37 -13.22 -21.24
C LEU A 56 -6.26 -13.43 -19.72
N MET A 57 -5.98 -14.65 -19.27
CA MET A 57 -5.78 -14.95 -17.86
C MET A 57 -4.54 -14.25 -17.32
N GLU A 58 -3.45 -14.22 -18.06
CA GLU A 58 -2.22 -13.52 -17.69
C GLU A 58 -2.46 -12.00 -17.57
N ASN A 59 -3.21 -11.40 -18.51
CA ASN A 59 -3.55 -9.98 -18.44
C ASN A 59 -4.44 -9.66 -17.23
N LEU A 60 -5.41 -10.54 -16.91
CA LEU A 60 -6.26 -10.40 -15.73
C LEU A 60 -5.44 -10.49 -14.43
N GLU A 61 -4.57 -11.48 -14.32
CA GLU A 61 -3.66 -11.64 -13.17
C GLU A 61 -2.77 -10.39 -13.01
N ARG A 62 -2.17 -9.91 -14.08
CA ARG A 62 -1.33 -8.70 -14.09
C ARG A 62 -2.12 -7.46 -13.66
N SER A 63 -3.36 -7.32 -14.10
CA SER A 63 -4.25 -6.22 -13.72
C SER A 63 -4.62 -6.26 -12.22
N LEU A 64 -4.96 -7.43 -11.70
CA LEU A 64 -5.25 -7.63 -10.28
C LEU A 64 -4.00 -7.37 -9.42
N ARG A 65 -2.85 -7.91 -9.80
CA ARG A 65 -1.58 -7.69 -9.11
C ARG A 65 -1.23 -6.20 -9.06
N LYS A 66 -1.41 -5.47 -10.16
CA LYS A 66 -1.20 -4.01 -10.19
C LYS A 66 -2.15 -3.29 -9.23
N ALA A 67 -3.41 -3.70 -9.16
CA ALA A 67 -4.38 -3.12 -8.24
C ALA A 67 -4.01 -3.39 -6.78
N THR A 68 -3.56 -4.61 -6.44
CA THR A 68 -3.06 -4.99 -5.10
C THR A 68 -1.87 -4.12 -4.69
N ILE A 69 -0.84 -4.02 -5.54
CA ILE A 69 0.34 -3.18 -5.28
C ILE A 69 -0.06 -1.71 -5.06
N ASN A 70 -0.97 -1.18 -5.86
CA ASN A 70 -1.42 0.20 -5.71
C ASN A 70 -2.14 0.45 -4.38
N GLN A 71 -2.93 -0.52 -3.88
CA GLN A 71 -3.58 -0.42 -2.58
C GLN A 71 -2.57 -0.54 -1.43
N HIS A 72 -1.63 -1.49 -1.53
CA HIS A 72 -0.53 -1.66 -0.59
C HIS A 72 0.26 -0.36 -0.42
N ASN A 73 0.73 0.23 -1.52
CA ASN A 73 1.48 1.48 -1.50
C ASN A 73 0.71 2.66 -0.89
N LYS A 74 -0.62 2.69 -1.05
CA LYS A 74 -1.45 3.73 -0.41
C LYS A 74 -1.53 3.56 1.11
N LEU A 75 -1.62 2.33 1.58
CA LEU A 75 -1.67 2.02 3.01
C LEU A 75 -0.31 2.27 3.67
N GLU A 76 0.78 1.89 3.02
CA GLU A 76 2.15 2.08 3.53
C GLU A 76 2.58 3.53 3.66
N ARG A 77 2.13 4.43 2.78
CA ARG A 77 2.47 5.86 2.87
C ARG A 77 2.07 6.49 4.20
N ALA A 78 0.90 6.14 4.72
CA ALA A 78 0.44 6.65 6.01
C ALA A 78 1.25 6.05 7.17
N LEU A 79 1.63 4.77 7.06
CA LEU A 79 2.46 4.08 8.06
C LEU A 79 3.87 4.66 8.12
N SER A 80 4.47 4.98 6.97
CA SER A 80 5.80 5.58 6.90
C SER A 80 5.88 6.91 7.66
N PHE A 81 4.84 7.75 7.57
CA PHE A 81 4.77 8.99 8.33
C PHE A 81 4.74 8.74 9.84
N LEU A 82 3.90 7.80 10.29
CA LEU A 82 3.80 7.44 11.72
C LEU A 82 5.11 6.86 12.25
N ALA A 83 5.76 5.97 11.47
CA ALA A 83 7.07 5.40 11.83
C ALA A 83 8.13 6.49 11.98
N THR A 84 8.20 7.42 11.02
CA THR A 84 9.15 8.53 11.06
C THR A 84 8.88 9.42 12.26
N THR A 85 7.62 9.79 12.51
CA THR A 85 7.26 10.61 13.68
C THR A 85 7.65 9.92 14.98
N GLY A 86 7.28 8.64 15.14
CA GLY A 86 7.61 7.88 16.35
C GLY A 86 9.12 7.77 16.63
N ASN A 87 9.91 7.65 15.57
CA ASN A 87 11.36 7.48 15.69
C ASN A 87 12.11 8.83 15.84
N THR A 88 11.63 9.92 15.21
CA THR A 88 12.37 11.19 15.18
C THR A 88 11.99 12.15 16.31
N THR A 89 10.73 12.16 16.76
CA THR A 89 10.28 13.14 17.76
C THR A 89 10.97 13.02 19.12
N PRO A 90 11.38 11.84 19.64
CA PRO A 90 12.19 11.77 20.85
C PRO A 90 13.55 12.45 20.69
N PHE A 91 14.18 12.34 19.53
CA PHE A 91 15.46 12.99 19.25
C PHE A 91 15.32 14.51 19.12
N ILE A 92 14.18 15.00 18.57
CA ILE A 92 13.86 16.43 18.56
C ILE A 92 13.69 16.95 19.99
N GLY A 93 13.02 16.18 20.86
CA GLY A 93 12.92 16.51 22.28
C GLY A 93 14.27 16.54 22.98
N LEU A 94 15.11 15.54 22.74
CA LEU A 94 16.48 15.47 23.25
C LEU A 94 17.34 16.65 22.78
N PHE A 95 17.22 17.00 21.49
CA PHE A 95 17.89 18.21 20.97
C PHE A 95 17.47 19.46 21.73
N GLY A 96 16.16 19.61 22.06
CA GLY A 96 15.66 20.71 22.85
C GLY A 96 16.27 20.79 24.26
N THR A 97 16.49 19.64 24.93
CA THR A 97 17.18 19.62 26.23
C THR A 97 18.62 20.06 26.13
N VAL A 98 19.36 19.53 25.17
CA VAL A 98 20.77 19.91 24.96
C VAL A 98 20.87 21.42 24.69
N TRP A 99 20.02 21.94 23.85
CA TRP A 99 19.98 23.37 23.53
C TRP A 99 19.65 24.23 24.75
N GLY A 100 18.60 23.90 25.50
CA GLY A 100 18.19 24.68 26.67
C GLY A 100 19.18 24.66 27.80
N ILE A 101 19.85 23.50 28.03
CA ILE A 101 20.92 23.41 29.03
C ILE A 101 22.13 24.25 28.58
N MET A 102 22.50 24.18 27.30
CA MET A 102 23.60 24.99 26.74
C MET A 102 23.34 26.49 26.93
N GLU A 103 22.13 26.94 26.64
CA GLU A 103 21.76 28.35 26.82
C GLU A 103 21.75 28.77 28.30
N SER A 104 21.35 27.86 29.22
CA SER A 104 21.39 28.10 30.64
C SER A 104 22.84 28.31 31.13
N PHE A 105 23.80 27.51 30.69
CA PHE A 105 25.21 27.69 30.99
C PHE A 105 25.80 28.97 30.35
N ARG A 106 25.38 29.31 29.17
CA ARG A 106 25.76 30.57 28.52
C ARG A 106 25.31 31.79 29.36
N ASN A 107 24.12 31.74 29.92
CA ASN A 107 23.58 32.80 30.76
C ASN A 107 24.38 32.96 32.09
N ILE A 108 24.88 31.85 32.67
CA ILE A 108 25.82 31.91 33.82
C ILE A 108 27.09 32.68 33.44
N GLY A 109 27.69 32.33 32.28
CA GLY A 109 28.89 33.00 31.79
C GLY A 109 28.71 34.50 31.58
N LEU A 110 27.57 34.92 31.05
CA LEU A 110 27.26 36.34 30.81
C LEU A 110 26.99 37.13 32.10
N LYS A 111 26.30 36.53 33.09
CA LYS A 111 25.90 37.19 34.34
C LYS A 111 26.95 37.09 35.45
N GLY A 112 27.98 36.24 35.27
CA GLY A 112 29.04 36.02 36.24
C GLY A 112 28.55 35.42 37.58
N SER A 113 27.33 34.84 37.59
CA SER A 113 26.73 34.27 38.80
C SER A 113 26.08 32.94 38.51
N ALA A 114 26.49 31.90 39.23
CA ALA A 114 25.93 30.53 39.15
C ALA A 114 24.71 30.35 40.06
N ASN A 115 23.87 31.37 40.19
CA ASN A 115 22.66 31.28 40.99
C ASN A 115 21.60 30.39 40.31
N LEU A 116 21.03 29.48 41.09
CA LEU A 116 19.98 28.54 40.62
C LEU A 116 18.77 29.30 39.97
N ALA A 117 18.43 30.48 40.47
CA ALA A 117 17.36 31.29 39.90
C ALA A 117 17.63 31.74 38.43
N VAL A 118 18.90 31.77 38.03
CA VAL A 118 19.29 32.16 36.67
C VAL A 118 19.15 30.96 35.68
N VAL A 119 19.37 29.74 36.15
CA VAL A 119 19.40 28.55 35.29
C VAL A 119 18.10 27.73 35.31
N ALA A 120 17.34 27.77 36.40
CA ALA A 120 16.14 26.97 36.58
C ALA A 120 15.09 27.15 35.45
N PRO A 121 14.81 28.38 34.95
CA PRO A 121 13.87 28.56 33.86
C PRO A 121 14.30 27.81 32.57
N GLY A 122 15.58 27.97 32.16
CA GLY A 122 16.07 27.33 30.94
C GLY A 122 16.15 25.81 31.03
N ILE A 123 16.45 25.26 32.21
CA ILE A 123 16.41 23.82 32.46
C ILE A 123 14.96 23.30 32.39
N SER A 124 14.01 24.06 32.99
CA SER A 124 12.61 23.71 32.97
C SER A 124 12.08 23.66 31.52
N GLU A 125 12.37 24.67 30.71
CA GLU A 125 11.98 24.73 29.29
C GLU A 125 12.61 23.57 28.49
N ALA A 126 13.87 23.25 28.79
CA ALA A 126 14.55 22.09 28.18
C ALA A 126 13.82 20.78 28.47
N LEU A 127 13.41 20.54 29.72
CA LEU A 127 12.68 19.33 30.10
C LEU A 127 11.28 19.28 29.45
N ILE A 128 10.61 20.41 29.30
CA ILE A 128 9.32 20.51 28.57
C ILE A 128 9.49 20.07 27.11
N ALA A 129 10.58 20.49 26.47
CA ALA A 129 10.85 20.09 25.08
C ALA A 129 10.96 18.55 24.93
N THR A 130 11.64 17.88 25.87
CA THR A 130 11.71 16.40 25.86
C THR A 130 10.35 15.77 26.13
N ALA A 131 9.61 16.27 27.11
CA ALA A 131 8.27 15.79 27.40
C ALA A 131 7.33 15.92 26.20
N ALA A 132 7.39 17.03 25.45
CA ALA A 132 6.64 17.24 24.22
C ALA A 132 7.04 16.26 23.11
N GLY A 133 8.35 16.01 22.94
CA GLY A 133 8.86 15.01 21.98
C GLY A 133 8.34 13.62 22.26
N LEU A 134 8.35 13.18 23.52
CA LEU A 134 7.80 11.90 23.96
C LEU A 134 6.27 11.84 23.84
N ALA A 135 5.57 12.91 24.17
CA ALA A 135 4.11 13.01 24.05
C ALA A 135 3.63 12.86 22.59
N ALA A 136 4.44 13.28 21.61
CA ALA A 136 4.16 13.07 20.20
C ALA A 136 4.58 11.67 19.71
N ALA A 137 5.70 11.15 20.20
CA ALA A 137 6.24 9.84 19.79
C ALA A 137 5.35 8.67 20.22
N ILE A 138 4.88 8.68 21.47
CA ILE A 138 4.14 7.55 22.05
C ILE A 138 2.86 7.24 21.24
N PRO A 139 1.96 8.21 20.98
CA PRO A 139 0.79 7.94 20.14
C PRO A 139 1.14 7.52 18.71
N ALA A 140 2.21 8.08 18.13
CA ALA A 140 2.65 7.75 16.79
C ALA A 140 3.09 6.28 16.69
N VAL A 141 3.86 5.78 17.66
CA VAL A 141 4.30 4.37 17.72
C VAL A 141 3.12 3.43 17.94
N VAL A 142 2.21 3.76 18.86
CA VAL A 142 1.01 2.96 19.11
C VAL A 142 0.14 2.88 17.85
N ALA A 143 -0.11 4.01 17.20
CA ALA A 143 -0.87 4.05 15.97
C ALA A 143 -0.17 3.28 14.82
N TYR A 144 1.15 3.43 14.69
CA TYR A 144 1.94 2.66 13.71
C TYR A 144 1.75 1.15 13.89
N ASN A 145 1.91 0.64 15.10
CA ASN A 145 1.78 -0.79 15.38
C ASN A 145 0.36 -1.30 15.09
N TYR A 146 -0.65 -0.57 15.50
CA TYR A 146 -2.04 -0.91 15.25
C TYR A 146 -2.37 -0.96 13.74
N PHE A 147 -2.02 0.09 13.00
CA PHE A 147 -2.32 0.17 11.57
C PHE A 147 -1.43 -0.76 10.74
N SER A 148 -0.20 -1.05 11.17
CA SER A 148 0.68 -2.03 10.52
C SER A 148 0.06 -3.42 10.53
N GLN A 149 -0.43 -3.88 11.68
CA GLN A 149 -1.13 -5.16 11.78
C GLN A 149 -2.39 -5.19 10.92
N ARG A 150 -3.17 -4.10 10.93
CA ARG A 150 -4.39 -4.01 10.12
C ARG A 150 -4.09 -4.04 8.62
N THR A 151 -3.00 -3.39 8.20
CA THR A 151 -2.55 -3.40 6.80
C THR A 151 -2.09 -4.81 6.38
N ALA A 152 -1.38 -5.53 7.22
CA ALA A 152 -0.98 -6.92 6.96
C ALA A 152 -2.21 -7.84 6.78
N SER A 153 -3.23 -7.71 7.63
CA SER A 153 -4.50 -8.45 7.48
C SER A 153 -5.21 -8.12 6.17
N LEU A 154 -5.29 -6.84 5.80
CA LEU A 154 -5.91 -6.43 4.53
C LEU A 154 -5.14 -6.93 3.30
N ASN A 155 -3.81 -6.99 3.37
CA ASN A 155 -2.99 -7.55 2.30
C ASN A 155 -3.29 -9.05 2.11
N SER A 156 -3.36 -9.80 3.20
CA SER A 156 -3.73 -11.23 3.14
C SER A 156 -5.15 -11.43 2.56
N GLU A 157 -6.12 -10.60 2.94
CA GLU A 157 -7.48 -10.65 2.37
C GLU A 157 -7.47 -10.36 0.86
N MET A 158 -6.65 -9.42 0.40
CA MET A 158 -6.50 -9.09 -1.03
C MET A 158 -5.88 -10.23 -1.81
N ASP A 159 -4.88 -10.92 -1.26
CA ASP A 159 -4.22 -12.06 -1.90
C ASP A 159 -5.15 -13.26 -2.02
N ILE A 160 -5.90 -13.57 -0.96
CA ILE A 160 -6.94 -14.61 -0.97
C ILE A 160 -7.99 -14.29 -2.04
N PHE A 161 -8.51 -13.06 -2.03
CA PHE A 161 -9.50 -12.62 -3.03
C PHE A 161 -8.96 -12.77 -4.45
N THR A 162 -7.72 -12.38 -4.71
CA THR A 162 -7.10 -12.47 -6.03
C THR A 162 -7.03 -13.93 -6.51
N THR A 163 -6.62 -14.84 -5.63
CA THR A 163 -6.52 -16.27 -5.92
C THR A 163 -7.89 -16.89 -6.20
N ASP A 164 -8.88 -16.58 -5.37
CA ASP A 164 -10.25 -17.10 -5.53
C ASP A 164 -10.89 -16.57 -6.82
N PHE A 165 -10.69 -15.28 -7.10
CA PHE A 165 -11.22 -14.66 -8.31
C PHE A 165 -10.64 -15.27 -9.58
N LEU A 166 -9.31 -15.47 -9.64
CA LEU A 166 -8.64 -16.13 -10.76
C LEU A 166 -9.10 -17.58 -10.95
N THR A 167 -9.26 -18.31 -9.85
CA THR A 167 -9.76 -19.70 -9.88
C THR A 167 -11.19 -19.76 -10.41
N MET A 168 -12.04 -18.85 -9.96
CA MET A 168 -13.45 -18.78 -10.41
C MET A 168 -13.55 -18.47 -11.91
N VAL A 169 -12.76 -17.50 -12.38
CA VAL A 169 -12.73 -17.13 -13.81
C VAL A 169 -12.13 -18.26 -14.64
N GLY A 170 -11.05 -18.89 -14.17
CA GLY A 170 -10.42 -20.02 -14.84
C GLY A 170 -11.37 -21.19 -15.02
N ARG A 171 -12.10 -21.59 -13.97
CA ARG A 171 -13.12 -22.66 -14.08
C ARG A 171 -14.18 -22.37 -15.12
N ARG A 172 -14.67 -21.12 -15.21
CA ARG A 172 -15.68 -20.75 -16.23
C ARG A 172 -15.11 -20.70 -17.66
N ALA A 173 -13.83 -20.42 -17.79
CA ALA A 173 -13.16 -20.38 -19.09
C ALA A 173 -12.86 -21.78 -19.67
N PHE A 174 -12.75 -22.81 -18.80
CA PHE A 174 -12.43 -24.19 -19.19
C PHE A 174 -13.61 -25.15 -19.24
N VAL A 175 -14.82 -24.74 -18.83
CA VAL A 175 -16.03 -25.59 -18.77
C VAL A 175 -16.99 -25.35 -19.97
N ASN A 176 -16.71 -24.40 -20.83
CA ASN A 176 -17.38 -24.20 -22.12
C ASN A 176 -16.41 -24.45 -23.27
#